data_ac2bf462abff9ce127f8d3ef6fa79357
#
_entry.id   ac2bf462abff9ce127f8d3ef6fa79357
#
_cell.length_a   1.000
_cell.length_b   1.000
_cell.length_c   1.000
_cell.angle_alpha   90.00
_cell.angle_beta   90.00
_cell.angle_gamma   90.00
#
_symmetry.space_group_name_H-M   'P 1'
#
loop_
_entity.id
_entity.type
_entity.pdbx_description
1 polymer ?
#
loop_
_entity_poly.entity_id
_entity_poly.type
_entity_poly.pdbx_seq_one_letter_code
_entity_poly.pdbx_strand_id
1 'polypeptide(L)'
;MKKHEEIEFIGQDKPIKKLKKNNKVLAKDKNSKKPDKHNTKKEKNSNKMLIIIPLIILIVGGAIGVYLYSNTTETAITLKKYFQCISNKDYDGAYQYVTTETTKEEFVSRLKNIYEGIEVSDISIKVATNSSILNKESEEQDDINVTYTTSMKTSAGELNFINSATFKLVENQYKIKWNSSIIYPDLQDNQKIRVSAIKSERGTIYDRNGNIIAKEGKAYQVGLVPGKMNETTDVKKIAELLQIKQTTIEQSLKESYVTNDTFVPIKKISREEQELKAELLKIKGIMISDIKVRVYPYKEATSILTGYVQENDGKAGIEYAFNDKLKGHDGEEIYITDDDGRKIKTIIKRDVKNGEDIHLTIDVQTQNKLYEQFKDDEGTSVAINYNTGEILAMVSTPSYNANDFSLGISEEKWESLKNDKRKPLYSRYLATYTPGSTFKPIVGAIGINNNYFSATDDFGASGTKWQNDKSWKNLYVTTLEKYSEPANLENALVYSDNIYFAKAAIKIGKENLKRNLDT
;
A
#
# COMPACT_ATOMS: atom_id res chain seq x y z
N MET A 1 -17.57 6.79 -16.92
CA MET A 1 -16.22 6.18 -17.00
C MET A 1 -15.28 7.18 -17.66
N LYS A 2 -14.68 8.07 -16.86
CA LYS A 2 -13.56 8.90 -17.29
C LYS A 2 -12.29 8.21 -16.80
N LYS A 3 -11.37 7.93 -17.72
CA LYS A 3 -10.03 7.44 -17.42
C LYS A 3 -9.37 8.43 -16.47
N HIS A 4 -8.97 7.96 -15.29
CA HIS A 4 -8.05 8.72 -14.44
C HIS A 4 -6.71 8.75 -15.19
N GLU A 5 -6.28 9.94 -15.59
CA GLU A 5 -4.91 10.17 -16.04
C GLU A 5 -3.99 9.95 -14.82
N GLU A 6 -3.05 9.03 -14.97
CA GLU A 6 -1.97 8.82 -14.00
C GLU A 6 -1.17 10.11 -13.87
N ILE A 7 -1.01 10.56 -12.64
CA ILE A 7 -0.22 11.75 -12.31
C ILE A 7 1.26 11.36 -12.43
N GLU A 8 1.86 11.69 -13.57
CA GLU A 8 3.31 11.57 -13.77
C GLU A 8 4.02 12.65 -12.96
N PHE A 9 4.71 12.26 -11.89
CA PHE A 9 5.61 13.15 -11.18
C PHE A 9 6.83 13.45 -12.07
N ILE A 10 6.96 14.68 -12.51
CA ILE A 10 8.15 15.18 -13.22
C ILE A 10 9.33 15.11 -12.27
N GLY A 11 10.20 14.09 -12.43
CA GLY A 11 11.41 13.91 -11.62
C GLY A 11 11.90 12.48 -11.45
N GLN A 12 11.29 11.49 -12.05
CA GLN A 12 11.79 10.12 -12.03
C GLN A 12 12.35 9.72 -13.40
N ASP A 13 13.63 9.96 -13.61
CA ASP A 13 14.39 9.29 -14.66
C ASP A 13 15.18 8.13 -14.05
N LYS A 14 14.78 6.92 -14.49
CA LYS A 14 15.48 5.62 -14.53
C LYS A 14 15.60 4.78 -13.25
N PRO A 15 15.27 3.48 -13.35
CA PRO A 15 15.39 2.52 -12.27
C PRO A 15 16.85 2.15 -12.01
N ILE A 16 17.23 2.14 -10.74
CA ILE A 16 18.52 1.65 -10.24
C ILE A 16 18.65 0.15 -10.57
N LYS A 17 19.65 -0.21 -11.37
CA LYS A 17 19.98 -1.61 -11.70
C LYS A 17 20.28 -2.41 -10.43
N LYS A 18 19.58 -3.52 -10.25
CA LYS A 18 19.86 -4.53 -9.22
C LYS A 18 21.30 -5.03 -9.34
N LEU A 19 22.13 -4.76 -8.35
CA LEU A 19 23.44 -5.39 -8.17
C LEU A 19 23.24 -6.84 -7.75
N LYS A 20 23.66 -7.78 -8.60
CA LYS A 20 23.77 -9.21 -8.28
C LYS A 20 24.90 -9.40 -7.25
N LYS A 21 24.57 -9.89 -6.06
CA LYS A 21 25.57 -10.43 -5.12
C LYS A 21 26.04 -11.78 -5.60
N ASN A 22 27.30 -11.88 -5.99
CA ASN A 22 28.02 -13.14 -6.18
C ASN A 22 28.45 -13.68 -4.80
N ASN A 23 27.88 -14.81 -4.39
CA ASN A 23 28.43 -15.61 -3.30
C ASN A 23 29.57 -16.47 -3.86
N LYS A 24 30.79 -16.26 -3.41
CA LYS A 24 31.89 -17.22 -3.53
C LYS A 24 32.18 -17.80 -2.15
N VAL A 25 32.04 -19.12 -2.12
CA VAL A 25 32.37 -20.06 -1.05
C VAL A 25 33.87 -20.04 -0.78
N LEU A 26 34.29 -20.04 0.48
CA LEU A 26 35.58 -20.62 0.90
C LEU A 26 35.40 -21.38 2.22
N ALA A 27 35.99 -22.56 2.19
CA ALA A 27 35.86 -23.64 3.16
C ALA A 27 36.95 -23.63 4.25
N LYS A 28 36.59 -24.26 5.36
CA LYS A 28 37.42 -24.96 6.35
C LYS A 28 38.39 -24.17 7.25
N ASP A 29 38.18 -24.26 8.55
CA ASP A 29 39.08 -25.08 9.35
C ASP A 29 38.48 -25.46 10.74
N LYS A 30 38.89 -26.65 11.17
CA LYS A 30 38.52 -27.34 12.41
C LYS A 30 39.41 -26.86 13.57
N ASN A 31 38.87 -26.67 14.79
CA ASN A 31 39.32 -27.44 15.97
C ASN A 31 38.66 -27.02 17.30
N SER A 32 38.12 -28.05 17.93
CA SER A 32 38.09 -28.42 19.33
C SER A 32 37.98 -27.39 20.48
N LYS A 33 36.96 -27.50 21.31
CA LYS A 33 37.01 -27.95 22.72
C LYS A 33 35.61 -27.85 23.38
N LYS A 34 35.14 -28.96 23.94
CA LYS A 34 34.18 -29.06 25.06
C LYS A 34 34.96 -28.86 26.37
N PRO A 35 34.36 -28.61 27.57
CA PRO A 35 32.98 -28.84 28.02
C PRO A 35 32.43 -27.66 28.90
N ASP A 36 31.15 -27.60 29.21
CA ASP A 36 30.66 -27.91 30.57
C ASP A 36 29.13 -27.82 30.66
N LYS A 37 28.61 -28.71 31.47
CA LYS A 37 27.19 -28.91 31.77
C LYS A 37 26.64 -27.79 32.69
N HIS A 38 25.48 -27.26 32.31
CA HIS A 38 24.54 -26.77 33.32
C HIS A 38 23.11 -27.16 32.98
N ASN A 39 22.51 -27.89 33.91
CA ASN A 39 21.12 -28.33 33.96
C ASN A 39 20.16 -27.16 33.94
N THR A 40 19.24 -27.13 33.01
CA THR A 40 17.95 -26.49 33.23
C THR A 40 16.84 -27.37 32.65
N LYS A 41 15.80 -27.55 33.43
CA LYS A 41 14.66 -28.44 33.31
C LYS A 41 14.00 -28.34 31.92
N LYS A 42 13.89 -29.50 31.23
CA LYS A 42 12.99 -29.70 30.11
C LYS A 42 11.55 -29.78 30.64
N GLU A 43 10.75 -28.81 30.30
CA GLU A 43 9.29 -29.01 30.23
C GLU A 43 8.94 -29.92 29.06
N LYS A 44 8.19 -30.96 29.40
CA LYS A 44 7.62 -31.92 28.44
C LYS A 44 6.54 -31.24 27.61
N ASN A 45 6.84 -30.87 26.38
CA ASN A 45 5.82 -30.65 25.38
C ASN A 45 5.79 -31.80 24.39
N SER A 46 4.92 -32.71 24.73
CA SER A 46 3.96 -33.44 23.95
C SER A 46 4.36 -34.01 22.57
N ASN A 47 4.58 -35.31 22.57
CA ASN A 47 4.64 -36.26 21.44
C ASN A 47 3.36 -36.32 20.57
N LYS A 48 2.64 -35.23 20.36
CA LYS A 48 1.48 -35.21 19.45
C LYS A 48 1.87 -35.14 17.98
N MET A 49 3.06 -34.64 17.64
CA MET A 49 3.50 -34.50 16.26
C MET A 49 4.04 -35.81 15.63
N LEU A 50 4.51 -36.77 16.46
CA LEU A 50 5.06 -38.05 16.01
C LEU A 50 3.98 -39.10 15.67
N ILE A 51 2.74 -38.90 16.09
CA ILE A 51 1.60 -39.81 15.81
C ILE A 51 0.81 -39.34 14.59
N ILE A 52 0.85 -38.04 14.26
CA ILE A 52 0.09 -37.44 13.16
C ILE A 52 0.69 -37.81 11.78
N ILE A 53 2.02 -37.89 11.67
CA ILE A 53 2.70 -38.14 10.40
C ILE A 53 2.44 -39.58 9.86
N PRO A 54 2.53 -40.68 10.66
CA PRO A 54 2.18 -42.01 10.15
C PRO A 54 0.68 -42.19 9.89
N LEU A 55 -0.19 -41.47 10.62
CA LEU A 55 -1.63 -41.47 10.36
C LEU A 55 -1.95 -40.81 9.01
N ILE A 56 -1.28 -39.72 8.68
CA ILE A 56 -1.40 -39.03 7.39
C ILE A 56 -0.88 -39.90 6.24
N ILE A 57 0.22 -40.65 6.43
CA ILE A 57 0.78 -41.57 5.42
C ILE A 57 -0.14 -42.77 5.19
N LEU A 58 -0.80 -43.28 6.24
CA LEU A 58 -1.78 -44.38 6.12
C LEU A 58 -3.07 -43.90 5.42
N ILE A 59 -3.49 -42.66 5.68
CA ILE A 59 -4.63 -42.01 5.00
C ILE A 59 -4.29 -41.73 3.53
N VAL A 60 -3.08 -41.25 3.22
CA VAL A 60 -2.61 -41.01 1.85
C VAL A 60 -2.37 -42.30 1.07
N GLY A 61 -1.78 -43.32 1.67
CA GLY A 61 -1.55 -44.64 1.03
C GLY A 61 -2.86 -45.43 0.80
N GLY A 62 -3.81 -45.36 1.73
CA GLY A 62 -5.18 -45.83 1.56
C GLY A 62 -5.94 -45.11 0.45
N ALA A 63 -5.77 -43.79 0.34
CA ALA A 63 -6.44 -42.94 -0.64
C ALA A 63 -6.06 -43.26 -2.10
N ILE A 64 -4.82 -43.71 -2.38
CA ILE A 64 -4.36 -44.01 -3.74
C ILE A 64 -4.96 -45.31 -4.28
N GLY A 65 -5.02 -46.38 -3.47
CA GLY A 65 -5.65 -47.64 -3.88
C GLY A 65 -7.15 -47.54 -4.11
N VAL A 66 -7.75 -46.62 -3.37
CA VAL A 66 -9.15 -46.31 -3.33
C VAL A 66 -9.54 -45.36 -4.46
N TYR A 67 -8.66 -44.45 -4.89
CA TYR A 67 -8.83 -43.55 -6.02
C TYR A 67 -9.09 -44.28 -7.35
N LEU A 68 -8.49 -45.45 -7.55
CA LEU A 68 -8.67 -46.26 -8.77
C LEU A 68 -10.02 -46.99 -8.82
N TYR A 69 -10.59 -47.35 -7.67
CA TYR A 69 -11.87 -48.10 -7.61
C TYR A 69 -13.11 -47.19 -7.60
N SER A 70 -13.04 -45.99 -7.02
CA SER A 70 -14.20 -45.08 -6.89
C SER A 70 -14.58 -44.35 -8.17
N ASN A 71 -13.76 -44.42 -9.20
CA ASN A 71 -14.01 -43.73 -10.49
C ASN A 71 -15.11 -44.36 -11.35
N THR A 72 -15.68 -45.49 -10.91
CA THR A 72 -16.57 -46.29 -11.74
C THR A 72 -18.03 -46.34 -11.32
N THR A 73 -18.41 -45.64 -10.23
CA THR A 73 -19.83 -45.58 -9.85
C THR A 73 -20.55 -44.46 -10.58
N GLU A 74 -21.75 -44.71 -11.05
CA GLU A 74 -22.56 -43.73 -11.79
C GLU A 74 -22.85 -42.46 -11.00
N THR A 75 -23.10 -42.58 -9.68
CA THR A 75 -23.28 -41.44 -8.77
C THR A 75 -22.02 -40.57 -8.67
N ALA A 76 -20.82 -41.20 -8.62
CA ALA A 76 -19.56 -40.46 -8.59
C ALA A 76 -19.29 -39.71 -9.91
N ILE A 77 -19.68 -40.31 -11.04
CA ILE A 77 -19.59 -39.65 -12.36
C ILE A 77 -20.52 -38.44 -12.40
N THR A 78 -21.76 -38.58 -11.96
CA THR A 78 -22.75 -37.48 -11.92
C THR A 78 -22.27 -36.35 -11.01
N LEU A 79 -21.74 -36.66 -9.83
CA LEU A 79 -21.20 -35.67 -8.90
C LEU A 79 -20.01 -34.90 -9.52
N LYS A 80 -19.08 -35.61 -10.18
CA LYS A 80 -17.96 -34.98 -10.88
C LYS A 80 -18.41 -34.05 -12.00
N LYS A 81 -19.38 -34.47 -12.82
CA LYS A 81 -19.94 -33.64 -13.90
C LYS A 81 -20.61 -32.38 -13.34
N TYR A 82 -21.39 -32.51 -12.25
CA TYR A 82 -21.98 -31.36 -11.56
C TYR A 82 -20.89 -30.35 -11.14
N PHE A 83 -19.86 -30.78 -10.40
CA PHE A 83 -18.79 -29.88 -9.96
C PHE A 83 -17.91 -29.38 -11.10
N GLN A 84 -17.81 -30.12 -12.20
CA GLN A 84 -17.16 -29.60 -13.42
C GLN A 84 -17.94 -28.43 -14.03
N CYS A 85 -19.27 -28.50 -14.07
CA CYS A 85 -20.10 -27.36 -14.48
C CYS A 85 -19.89 -26.15 -13.53
N ILE A 86 -19.86 -26.38 -12.20
CA ILE A 86 -19.56 -25.32 -11.24
C ILE A 86 -18.19 -24.71 -11.50
N SER A 87 -17.14 -25.52 -11.68
CA SER A 87 -15.79 -25.06 -11.99
C SER A 87 -15.70 -24.21 -13.26
N ASN A 88 -16.52 -24.54 -14.25
CA ASN A 88 -16.63 -23.82 -15.52
C ASN A 88 -17.59 -22.62 -15.48
N LYS A 89 -18.21 -22.36 -14.31
CA LYS A 89 -19.27 -21.35 -14.14
C LYS A 89 -20.52 -21.60 -15.03
N ASP A 90 -20.70 -22.84 -15.47
CA ASP A 90 -21.87 -23.31 -16.22
C ASP A 90 -22.97 -23.76 -15.24
N TYR A 91 -23.55 -22.81 -14.54
CA TYR A 91 -24.59 -23.09 -13.54
C TYR A 91 -25.89 -23.61 -14.17
N ASP A 92 -26.17 -23.21 -15.41
CA ASP A 92 -27.27 -23.75 -16.21
C ASP A 92 -27.08 -25.22 -16.54
N GLY A 93 -25.88 -25.61 -16.94
CA GLY A 93 -25.52 -26.99 -17.22
C GLY A 93 -25.52 -27.87 -15.97
N ALA A 94 -25.20 -27.31 -14.78
CA ALA A 94 -25.26 -28.03 -13.53
C ALA A 94 -26.67 -28.51 -13.16
N TYR A 95 -27.73 -27.78 -13.57
CA TYR A 95 -29.12 -28.09 -13.28
C TYR A 95 -29.56 -29.47 -13.80
N GLN A 96 -29.02 -29.95 -14.90
CA GLN A 96 -29.35 -31.25 -15.47
C GLN A 96 -28.98 -32.45 -14.59
N TYR A 97 -28.01 -32.28 -13.66
CA TYR A 97 -27.51 -33.32 -12.74
C TYR A 97 -28.22 -33.35 -11.39
N VAL A 98 -29.21 -32.47 -11.18
CA VAL A 98 -29.90 -32.37 -9.90
C VAL A 98 -31.43 -32.63 -10.04
N THR A 99 -32.05 -32.99 -8.90
CA THR A 99 -33.49 -32.92 -8.69
C THR A 99 -33.71 -32.04 -7.48
N THR A 100 -34.60 -31.05 -7.60
CA THR A 100 -34.88 -30.03 -6.59
C THR A 100 -36.28 -29.47 -6.80
N GLU A 101 -36.87 -28.90 -5.75
CA GLU A 101 -38.12 -28.13 -5.82
C GLU A 101 -37.91 -26.69 -6.25
N THR A 102 -36.66 -26.23 -6.24
CA THR A 102 -36.24 -24.87 -6.64
C THR A 102 -36.34 -24.72 -8.15
N THR A 103 -36.87 -23.58 -8.64
CA THR A 103 -36.85 -23.28 -10.09
C THR A 103 -35.42 -23.22 -10.64
N LYS A 104 -35.27 -23.42 -11.94
CA LYS A 104 -33.94 -23.35 -12.57
C LYS A 104 -33.31 -21.97 -12.39
N GLU A 105 -34.09 -20.92 -12.51
CA GLU A 105 -33.64 -19.52 -12.37
C GLU A 105 -33.14 -19.24 -10.94
N GLU A 106 -33.87 -19.70 -9.93
CA GLU A 106 -33.43 -19.55 -8.53
C GLU A 106 -32.18 -20.36 -8.22
N PHE A 107 -32.11 -21.61 -8.70
CA PHE A 107 -30.92 -22.45 -8.57
C PHE A 107 -29.69 -21.79 -9.17
N VAL A 108 -29.77 -21.35 -10.43
CA VAL A 108 -28.67 -20.70 -11.14
C VAL A 108 -28.24 -19.41 -10.42
N SER A 109 -29.22 -18.57 -10.06
CA SER A 109 -28.95 -17.32 -9.33
C SER A 109 -28.27 -17.56 -7.98
N ARG A 110 -28.70 -18.58 -7.23
CA ARG A 110 -28.13 -18.93 -5.95
C ARG A 110 -26.68 -19.41 -6.08
N LEU A 111 -26.39 -20.33 -7.01
CA LEU A 111 -25.04 -20.81 -7.26
C LEU A 111 -24.12 -19.65 -7.68
N LYS A 112 -24.58 -18.86 -8.63
CA LYS A 112 -23.83 -17.71 -9.14
C LYS A 112 -23.50 -16.71 -8.01
N ASN A 113 -24.52 -16.31 -7.24
CA ASN A 113 -24.35 -15.34 -6.16
C ASN A 113 -23.39 -15.83 -5.07
N ILE A 114 -23.36 -17.14 -4.79
CA ILE A 114 -22.45 -17.70 -3.77
C ILE A 114 -21.05 -17.88 -4.34
N TYR A 115 -20.88 -18.66 -5.42
CA TYR A 115 -19.56 -19.00 -5.93
C TYR A 115 -18.79 -17.79 -6.50
N GLU A 116 -19.49 -16.88 -7.19
CA GLU A 116 -18.88 -15.64 -7.68
C GLU A 116 -18.70 -14.62 -6.55
N GLY A 117 -19.64 -14.57 -5.59
CA GLY A 117 -19.57 -13.63 -4.46
C GLY A 117 -18.40 -13.88 -3.50
N ILE A 118 -17.93 -15.14 -3.37
CA ILE A 118 -16.74 -15.51 -2.60
C ILE A 118 -15.52 -15.79 -3.50
N GLU A 119 -15.59 -15.40 -4.78
CA GLU A 119 -14.52 -15.51 -5.78
C GLU A 119 -13.92 -16.91 -5.90
N VAL A 120 -14.78 -17.95 -5.95
CA VAL A 120 -14.30 -19.32 -6.02
C VAL A 120 -13.49 -19.58 -7.28
N SER A 121 -12.31 -20.17 -7.09
CA SER A 121 -11.47 -20.74 -8.15
C SER A 121 -10.97 -22.13 -7.76
N ASP A 122 -10.49 -22.87 -8.75
CA ASP A 122 -9.84 -24.20 -8.56
C ASP A 122 -10.68 -25.20 -7.72
N ILE A 123 -12.00 -25.21 -7.92
CA ILE A 123 -12.87 -26.15 -7.20
C ILE A 123 -12.64 -27.59 -7.69
N SER A 124 -12.48 -28.50 -6.76
CA SER A 124 -12.30 -29.93 -7.03
C SER A 124 -12.92 -30.79 -5.94
N ILE A 125 -13.28 -32.02 -6.28
CA ILE A 125 -13.83 -32.99 -5.34
C ILE A 125 -13.07 -34.31 -5.36
N LYS A 126 -13.05 -34.98 -4.20
CA LYS A 126 -12.57 -36.37 -4.05
C LYS A 126 -13.68 -37.18 -3.39
N VAL A 127 -14.22 -38.13 -4.14
CA VAL A 127 -15.29 -39.02 -3.63
C VAL A 127 -14.65 -40.11 -2.73
N ALA A 128 -15.25 -40.34 -1.56
CA ALA A 128 -14.82 -41.41 -0.65
C ALA A 128 -15.25 -42.79 -1.15
N THR A 129 -14.41 -43.80 -0.98
CA THR A 129 -14.59 -45.13 -1.59
C THR A 129 -15.65 -46.02 -0.97
N ASN A 130 -15.99 -45.79 0.29
CA ASN A 130 -16.94 -46.65 1.02
C ASN A 130 -18.32 -46.04 1.13
N SER A 131 -18.62 -45.01 0.32
CA SER A 131 -19.86 -44.23 0.42
C SER A 131 -21.06 -44.83 -0.34
N SER A 132 -20.89 -45.97 -0.99
CA SER A 132 -22.02 -46.68 -1.59
C SER A 132 -22.54 -47.80 -0.66
N ILE A 133 -22.74 -47.46 0.63
CA ILE A 133 -23.49 -48.38 1.51
C ILE A 133 -24.95 -48.11 1.23
N LEU A 134 -25.57 -49.05 0.55
CA LEU A 134 -27.03 -49.22 0.52
C LEU A 134 -27.50 -49.37 1.99
N ASN A 135 -27.95 -48.33 2.61
CA ASN A 135 -28.72 -48.45 3.86
C ASN A 135 -30.07 -49.04 3.50
N LYS A 136 -30.16 -50.38 3.63
CA LYS A 136 -31.32 -51.19 3.39
C LYS A 136 -32.36 -51.12 4.54
N GLU A 137 -32.39 -50.10 5.36
CA GLU A 137 -33.21 -50.04 6.57
C GLU A 137 -34.32 -48.97 6.56
N SER A 138 -34.66 -48.38 5.42
CA SER A 138 -35.87 -47.54 5.33
C SER A 138 -36.71 -47.94 4.12
N GLU A 139 -38.03 -48.03 4.31
CA GLU A 139 -39.03 -48.41 3.30
C GLU A 139 -39.18 -47.41 2.11
N GLU A 140 -38.36 -46.33 2.01
CA GLU A 140 -38.16 -45.50 0.83
C GLU A 140 -36.80 -45.85 0.19
N GLN A 141 -36.80 -46.81 -0.69
CA GLN A 141 -35.71 -47.78 -0.93
C GLN A 141 -34.70 -47.38 -2.03
N ASP A 142 -34.62 -46.14 -2.52
CA ASP A 142 -33.77 -45.81 -3.70
C ASP A 142 -32.78 -44.65 -3.51
N ASP A 143 -32.59 -44.10 -2.31
CA ASP A 143 -31.66 -43.00 -2.08
C ASP A 143 -30.24 -43.50 -1.76
N ILE A 144 -29.25 -43.05 -2.55
CA ILE A 144 -27.84 -43.37 -2.34
C ILE A 144 -27.08 -42.17 -1.79
N ASN A 145 -26.45 -42.32 -0.64
CA ASN A 145 -25.60 -41.29 -0.04
C ASN A 145 -24.14 -41.43 -0.46
N VAL A 146 -23.55 -40.37 -0.96
CA VAL A 146 -22.15 -40.30 -1.40
C VAL A 146 -21.41 -39.23 -0.60
N THR A 147 -20.40 -39.65 0.15
CA THR A 147 -19.50 -38.74 0.88
C THR A 147 -18.32 -38.34 -0.01
N TYR A 148 -17.98 -37.04 0.02
CA TYR A 148 -16.87 -36.49 -0.76
C TYR A 148 -16.20 -35.35 -0.01
N THR A 149 -14.95 -35.06 -0.37
CA THR A 149 -14.23 -33.88 0.09
C THR A 149 -14.23 -32.84 -1.01
N THR A 150 -14.60 -31.62 -0.68
CA THR A 150 -14.50 -30.47 -1.57
C THR A 150 -13.27 -29.66 -1.19
N SER A 151 -12.51 -29.25 -2.20
CA SER A 151 -11.39 -28.31 -2.08
C SER A 151 -11.64 -27.18 -3.05
N MET A 152 -11.58 -25.91 -2.57
CA MET A 152 -11.70 -24.73 -3.43
C MET A 152 -10.86 -23.58 -2.88
N LYS A 153 -10.41 -22.70 -3.77
CA LYS A 153 -9.82 -21.43 -3.38
C LYS A 153 -10.92 -20.37 -3.36
N THR A 154 -10.92 -19.54 -2.33
CA THR A 154 -11.81 -18.40 -2.16
C THR A 154 -11.01 -17.13 -2.00
N SER A 155 -11.65 -15.95 -2.02
CA SER A 155 -11.02 -14.66 -1.70
C SER A 155 -10.35 -14.65 -0.31
N ALA A 156 -10.91 -15.38 0.67
CA ALA A 156 -10.34 -15.51 2.02
C ALA A 156 -9.27 -16.62 2.19
N GLY A 157 -9.03 -17.46 1.16
CA GLY A 157 -8.04 -18.54 1.19
C GLY A 157 -8.58 -19.89 0.74
N GLU A 158 -7.79 -20.96 1.01
CA GLU A 158 -8.17 -22.33 0.66
C GLU A 158 -9.19 -22.87 1.66
N LEU A 159 -10.29 -23.44 1.14
CA LEU A 159 -11.35 -24.06 1.90
C LEU A 159 -11.45 -25.54 1.56
N ASN A 160 -11.34 -26.38 2.59
CA ASN A 160 -11.41 -27.85 2.49
C ASN A 160 -12.47 -28.35 3.49
N PHE A 161 -13.44 -29.13 3.02
CA PHE A 161 -14.45 -29.70 3.88
C PHE A 161 -14.97 -31.04 3.34
N ILE A 162 -15.49 -31.87 4.24
CA ILE A 162 -16.20 -33.10 3.90
C ILE A 162 -17.68 -32.77 3.75
N ASN A 163 -18.28 -33.28 2.69
CA ASN A 163 -19.68 -33.11 2.39
C ASN A 163 -20.33 -34.44 1.99
N SER A 164 -21.65 -34.50 1.93
CA SER A 164 -22.43 -35.63 1.45
C SER A 164 -23.50 -35.18 0.46
N ALA A 165 -23.73 -36.00 -0.54
CA ALA A 165 -24.81 -35.81 -1.50
C ALA A 165 -25.71 -37.04 -1.52
N THR A 166 -27.03 -36.83 -1.44
CA THR A 166 -28.03 -37.88 -1.62
C THR A 166 -28.43 -37.93 -3.09
N PHE A 167 -28.44 -39.11 -3.67
CA PHE A 167 -28.85 -39.35 -5.06
C PHE A 167 -30.14 -40.09 -5.14
N LYS A 168 -31.00 -39.74 -6.10
CA LYS A 168 -32.24 -40.40 -6.45
C LYS A 168 -32.19 -40.84 -7.91
N LEU A 169 -32.72 -42.01 -8.22
CA LEU A 169 -32.89 -42.50 -9.58
C LEU A 169 -34.10 -41.77 -10.24
N VAL A 170 -33.82 -41.00 -11.30
CA VAL A 170 -34.85 -40.26 -12.07
C VAL A 170 -34.63 -40.59 -13.54
N GLU A 171 -35.64 -41.14 -14.23
CA GLU A 171 -35.54 -41.50 -15.65
C GLU A 171 -34.30 -42.33 -16.00
N ASN A 172 -34.00 -43.32 -15.19
CA ASN A 172 -32.85 -44.25 -15.32
C ASN A 172 -31.46 -43.54 -15.19
N GLN A 173 -31.38 -42.38 -14.57
CA GLN A 173 -30.17 -41.65 -14.23
C GLN A 173 -30.15 -41.23 -12.76
N TYR A 174 -29.01 -41.36 -12.09
CA TYR A 174 -28.84 -40.85 -10.72
C TYR A 174 -28.67 -39.33 -10.75
N LYS A 175 -29.60 -38.60 -10.10
CA LYS A 175 -29.55 -37.16 -9.90
C LYS A 175 -29.35 -36.81 -8.43
N ILE A 176 -28.64 -35.72 -8.17
CA ILE A 176 -28.41 -35.19 -6.81
C ILE A 176 -29.70 -34.60 -6.28
N LYS A 177 -30.18 -35.06 -5.12
CA LYS A 177 -31.24 -34.34 -4.36
C LYS A 177 -30.64 -33.04 -3.83
N TRP A 178 -30.80 -31.98 -4.61
CA TRP A 178 -30.10 -30.74 -4.35
C TRP A 178 -30.78 -29.90 -3.29
N ASN A 179 -29.99 -29.38 -2.35
CA ASN A 179 -30.27 -28.28 -1.45
C ASN A 179 -28.97 -27.51 -1.20
N SER A 180 -28.99 -26.40 -0.46
CA SER A 180 -27.83 -25.54 -0.24
C SER A 180 -26.68 -26.23 0.51
N SER A 181 -26.92 -27.34 1.20
CA SER A 181 -25.85 -28.09 1.86
C SER A 181 -24.84 -28.71 0.87
N ILE A 182 -25.21 -28.88 -0.40
CA ILE A 182 -24.28 -29.31 -1.46
C ILE A 182 -23.17 -28.25 -1.69
N ILE A 183 -23.48 -26.98 -1.47
CA ILE A 183 -22.51 -25.87 -1.58
C ILE A 183 -21.58 -25.87 -0.39
N TYR A 184 -22.13 -25.95 0.83
CA TYR A 184 -21.39 -26.01 2.08
C TYR A 184 -22.19 -26.80 3.14
N PRO A 185 -21.61 -27.75 3.93
CA PRO A 185 -22.34 -28.72 4.73
C PRO A 185 -23.38 -28.11 5.62
N ASP A 186 -23.31 -27.11 6.27
CA ASP A 186 -24.31 -26.59 7.22
C ASP A 186 -25.18 -25.45 6.63
N LEU A 187 -25.07 -25.20 5.34
CA LEU A 187 -25.82 -24.11 4.69
C LEU A 187 -27.26 -24.55 4.42
N GLN A 188 -28.22 -23.82 4.98
CA GLN A 188 -29.66 -24.00 4.74
C GLN A 188 -30.13 -23.13 3.56
N ASP A 189 -31.30 -23.49 2.96
CA ASP A 189 -31.77 -22.81 1.75
C ASP A 189 -32.21 -21.35 2.02
N ASN A 190 -32.66 -21.02 3.22
CA ASN A 190 -32.97 -19.66 3.64
C ASN A 190 -31.75 -18.83 4.10
N GLN A 191 -30.60 -19.42 4.30
CA GLN A 191 -29.38 -18.72 4.76
C GLN A 191 -28.60 -18.12 3.61
N LYS A 192 -27.74 -17.13 3.91
CA LYS A 192 -26.92 -16.42 2.93
C LYS A 192 -25.44 -16.52 3.30
N ILE A 193 -24.56 -16.65 2.30
CA ILE A 193 -23.13 -16.47 2.49
C ILE A 193 -22.79 -15.00 2.27
N ARG A 194 -21.98 -14.46 3.17
CA ARG A 194 -21.51 -13.07 3.17
C ARG A 194 -20.00 -13.01 3.25
N VAL A 195 -19.46 -11.96 2.65
CA VAL A 195 -18.03 -11.61 2.71
C VAL A 195 -17.90 -10.28 3.44
N SER A 196 -16.95 -10.21 4.36
CA SER A 196 -16.62 -8.98 5.07
C SER A 196 -15.11 -8.75 5.04
N ALA A 197 -14.69 -7.64 4.48
CA ALA A 197 -13.29 -7.20 4.54
C ALA A 197 -12.98 -6.61 5.92
N ILE A 198 -11.84 -7.01 6.49
CA ILE A 198 -11.29 -6.47 7.74
C ILE A 198 -10.12 -5.59 7.35
N LYS A 199 -10.32 -4.27 7.40
CA LYS A 199 -9.31 -3.32 6.94
C LYS A 199 -8.07 -3.34 7.83
N SER A 200 -6.89 -3.42 7.20
CA SER A 200 -5.61 -3.23 7.87
C SER A 200 -5.42 -1.77 8.27
N GLU A 201 -4.68 -1.56 9.35
CA GLU A 201 -4.24 -0.22 9.75
C GLU A 201 -2.87 0.04 9.11
N ARG A 202 -2.72 1.23 8.53
CA ARG A 202 -1.47 1.65 7.91
C ARG A 202 -0.46 2.01 9.00
N GLY A 203 0.78 1.53 8.88
CA GLY A 203 1.87 1.81 9.83
C GLY A 203 2.13 3.30 10.01
N THR A 204 2.60 3.68 11.17
CA THR A 204 2.92 5.07 11.54
C THR A 204 4.33 5.43 11.05
N ILE A 205 4.53 6.67 10.64
CA ILE A 205 5.86 7.22 10.33
C ILE A 205 6.27 8.10 11.50
N TYR A 206 7.40 7.75 12.11
CA TYR A 206 8.01 8.46 13.23
C TYR A 206 9.29 9.17 12.81
N ASP A 207 9.62 10.25 13.51
CA ASP A 207 10.95 10.82 13.51
C ASP A 207 11.92 10.00 14.39
N ARG A 208 13.20 10.43 14.46
CA ARG A 208 14.22 9.78 15.30
C ARG A 208 13.92 9.79 16.80
N ASN A 209 13.08 10.70 17.28
CA ASN A 209 12.74 10.93 18.67
C ASN A 209 11.39 10.30 19.05
N GLY A 210 10.73 9.60 18.12
CA GLY A 210 9.41 9.00 18.31
C GLY A 210 8.25 9.98 18.12
N ASN A 211 8.48 11.18 17.58
CA ASN A 211 7.40 12.09 17.21
C ASN A 211 6.71 11.58 15.94
N ILE A 212 5.39 11.69 15.90
CA ILE A 212 4.57 11.21 14.80
C ILE A 212 4.61 12.19 13.63
N ILE A 213 5.08 11.75 12.47
CA ILE A 213 5.09 12.51 11.21
C ILE A 213 3.85 12.19 10.36
N ALA A 214 3.42 10.93 10.34
CA ALA A 214 2.18 10.52 9.69
C ALA A 214 1.56 9.33 10.42
N LYS A 215 0.23 9.34 10.62
CA LYS A 215 -0.49 8.25 11.29
C LYS A 215 -1.93 8.11 10.78
N GLU A 216 -2.56 6.97 11.10
CA GLU A 216 -4.01 6.87 11.06
C GLU A 216 -4.63 7.84 12.08
N GLY A 217 -5.63 8.57 11.63
CA GLY A 217 -6.36 9.52 12.46
C GLY A 217 -7.84 9.54 12.09
N LYS A 218 -8.55 10.60 12.47
CA LYS A 218 -9.98 10.75 12.20
C LYS A 218 -10.26 12.09 11.51
N ALA A 219 -11.22 12.06 10.60
CA ALA A 219 -11.84 13.23 9.99
C ALA A 219 -13.37 13.14 10.11
N TYR A 220 -14.06 14.15 9.66
CA TYR A 220 -15.50 14.13 9.50
C TYR A 220 -15.86 13.86 8.04
N GLN A 221 -16.74 12.88 7.79
CA GLN A 221 -17.41 12.70 6.51
C GLN A 221 -18.72 13.46 6.55
N VAL A 222 -18.80 14.55 5.80
CA VAL A 222 -20.03 15.30 5.57
C VAL A 222 -20.82 14.63 4.46
N GLY A 223 -22.10 14.43 4.66
CA GLY A 223 -23.00 13.86 3.66
C GLY A 223 -24.43 14.38 3.81
N LEU A 224 -25.25 14.03 2.86
CA LEU A 224 -26.67 14.36 2.80
C LEU A 224 -27.51 13.07 2.88
N VAL A 225 -28.67 13.17 3.51
CA VAL A 225 -29.70 12.14 3.52
C VAL A 225 -30.96 12.69 2.87
N PRO A 226 -31.34 12.24 1.65
CA PRO A 226 -32.43 12.84 0.87
C PRO A 226 -33.74 12.94 1.64
N GLY A 227 -34.15 11.92 2.37
CA GLY A 227 -35.39 11.93 3.16
C GLY A 227 -35.41 12.90 4.36
N LYS A 228 -34.23 13.47 4.73
CA LYS A 228 -34.11 14.52 5.76
C LYS A 228 -33.97 15.92 5.18
N MET A 229 -33.89 16.03 3.86
CA MET A 229 -33.90 17.31 3.14
C MET A 229 -35.32 17.86 3.04
N ASN A 230 -35.45 19.18 2.92
CA ASN A 230 -36.72 19.86 2.70
C ASN A 230 -36.51 21.11 1.83
N GLU A 231 -37.57 21.89 1.58
CA GLU A 231 -37.51 23.11 0.77
C GLU A 231 -36.51 24.17 1.28
N THR A 232 -36.13 24.10 2.57
CA THR A 232 -35.15 25.01 3.17
C THR A 232 -33.70 24.49 3.05
N THR A 233 -33.47 23.31 2.47
CA THR A 233 -32.14 22.76 2.28
C THR A 233 -31.43 23.48 1.15
N ASP A 234 -30.51 24.37 1.52
CA ASP A 234 -29.76 25.20 0.57
C ASP A 234 -28.49 24.47 0.09
N VAL A 235 -28.61 23.74 -1.03
CA VAL A 235 -27.50 23.01 -1.67
C VAL A 235 -26.39 23.94 -2.12
N LYS A 236 -26.74 25.18 -2.55
CA LYS A 236 -25.75 26.20 -2.94
C LYS A 236 -24.92 26.62 -1.75
N LYS A 237 -25.54 26.90 -0.62
CA LYS A 237 -24.83 27.25 0.63
C LYS A 237 -23.92 26.11 1.10
N ILE A 238 -24.38 24.85 0.97
CA ILE A 238 -23.54 23.67 1.29
C ILE A 238 -22.30 23.65 0.38
N ALA A 239 -22.50 23.87 -0.92
CA ALA A 239 -21.40 23.89 -1.89
C ALA A 239 -20.38 25.00 -1.58
N GLU A 240 -20.86 26.20 -1.23
CA GLU A 240 -20.02 27.34 -0.82
C GLU A 240 -19.24 27.03 0.46
N LEU A 241 -19.90 26.52 1.51
CA LEU A 241 -19.26 26.15 2.77
C LEU A 241 -18.19 25.06 2.57
N LEU A 242 -18.48 24.07 1.75
CA LEU A 242 -17.57 22.96 1.47
C LEU A 242 -16.54 23.29 0.38
N GLN A 243 -16.60 24.47 -0.27
CA GLN A 243 -15.73 24.85 -1.38
C GLN A 243 -15.70 23.78 -2.48
N ILE A 244 -16.88 23.39 -2.97
CA ILE A 244 -17.08 22.44 -4.07
C ILE A 244 -18.15 22.97 -5.02
N LYS A 245 -18.21 22.40 -6.24
CA LYS A 245 -19.25 22.76 -7.20
C LYS A 245 -20.62 22.22 -6.75
N GLN A 246 -21.66 23.03 -6.81
CA GLN A 246 -23.05 22.62 -6.52
C GLN A 246 -23.45 21.40 -7.36
N THR A 247 -23.03 21.36 -8.62
CA THR A 247 -23.28 20.25 -9.53
C THR A 247 -22.74 18.90 -9.04
N THR A 248 -21.64 18.91 -8.27
CA THR A 248 -21.07 17.70 -7.66
C THR A 248 -22.04 17.10 -6.65
N ILE A 249 -22.64 17.93 -5.80
CA ILE A 249 -23.66 17.48 -4.82
C ILE A 249 -24.89 16.95 -5.54
N GLU A 250 -25.39 17.67 -6.55
CA GLU A 250 -26.56 17.27 -7.31
C GLU A 250 -26.38 15.96 -8.07
N GLN A 251 -25.17 15.73 -8.61
CA GLN A 251 -24.83 14.46 -9.28
C GLN A 251 -24.79 13.29 -8.28
N SER A 252 -24.13 13.51 -7.12
CA SER A 252 -24.06 12.47 -6.07
C SER A 252 -25.46 12.07 -5.56
N LEU A 253 -26.39 13.01 -5.48
CA LEU A 253 -27.77 12.73 -5.06
C LEU A 253 -28.61 11.99 -6.13
N LYS A 254 -28.19 11.98 -7.39
CA LYS A 254 -28.87 11.32 -8.52
C LYS A 254 -28.34 9.91 -8.81
N GLU A 255 -27.35 9.44 -8.09
CA GLU A 255 -26.81 8.10 -8.30
C GLU A 255 -27.89 7.02 -8.06
N SER A 256 -27.85 5.94 -8.85
CA SER A 256 -28.89 4.91 -8.89
C SER A 256 -29.11 4.18 -7.56
N TYR A 257 -28.12 4.17 -6.67
CA TYR A 257 -28.21 3.52 -5.35
C TYR A 257 -28.84 4.42 -4.28
N VAL A 258 -29.08 5.71 -4.58
CA VAL A 258 -29.55 6.68 -3.61
C VAL A 258 -31.06 6.53 -3.37
N THR A 259 -31.41 6.35 -2.12
CA THR A 259 -32.79 6.29 -1.62
C THR A 259 -33.01 7.40 -0.58
N ASN A 260 -34.22 7.55 -0.08
CA ASN A 260 -34.55 8.54 0.96
C ASN A 260 -33.69 8.39 2.23
N ASP A 261 -33.31 7.17 2.59
CA ASP A 261 -32.54 6.87 3.82
C ASP A 261 -31.04 6.73 3.57
N THR A 262 -30.60 6.85 2.32
CA THR A 262 -29.19 6.71 1.97
C THR A 262 -28.39 7.90 2.48
N PHE A 263 -27.29 7.63 3.24
CA PHE A 263 -26.29 8.62 3.51
C PHE A 263 -25.40 8.80 2.27
N VAL A 264 -25.51 9.95 1.60
CA VAL A 264 -24.73 10.29 0.40
C VAL A 264 -23.50 11.09 0.83
N PRO A 265 -22.28 10.50 0.79
CA PRO A 265 -21.06 11.20 1.20
C PRO A 265 -20.72 12.30 0.19
N ILE A 266 -20.43 13.51 0.68
CA ILE A 266 -20.13 14.68 -0.16
C ILE A 266 -18.66 15.08 -0.06
N LYS A 267 -18.16 15.36 1.17
CA LYS A 267 -16.78 15.79 1.39
C LYS A 267 -16.29 15.38 2.77
N LYS A 268 -14.99 15.10 2.87
CA LYS A 268 -14.32 14.96 4.16
C LYS A 268 -13.81 16.33 4.62
N ILE A 269 -13.92 16.62 5.91
CA ILE A 269 -13.38 17.84 6.53
C ILE A 269 -12.51 17.47 7.72
N SER A 270 -11.54 18.32 8.04
CA SER A 270 -10.61 18.11 9.16
C SER A 270 -11.33 18.15 10.50
N ARG A 271 -10.79 17.45 11.50
CA ARG A 271 -11.20 17.60 12.91
C ARG A 271 -10.96 19.00 13.46
N GLU A 272 -10.08 19.77 12.86
CA GLU A 272 -9.80 21.16 13.25
C GLU A 272 -10.92 22.12 12.83
N GLU A 273 -11.73 21.76 11.81
CA GLU A 273 -12.79 22.61 11.22
C GLU A 273 -14.11 22.53 12.02
N GLN A 274 -14.05 22.81 13.33
CA GLN A 274 -15.22 22.71 14.22
C GLN A 274 -16.30 23.77 13.91
N GLU A 275 -15.90 24.96 13.52
CA GLU A 275 -16.83 26.03 13.15
C GLU A 275 -17.59 25.68 11.88
N LEU A 276 -16.88 25.20 10.85
CA LEU A 276 -17.49 24.72 9.62
C LEU A 276 -18.48 23.58 9.89
N LYS A 277 -18.08 22.61 10.73
CA LYS A 277 -18.97 21.52 11.15
C LYS A 277 -20.24 22.03 11.81
N ALA A 278 -20.12 23.02 12.72
CA ALA A 278 -21.26 23.61 13.41
C ALA A 278 -22.22 24.33 12.45
N GLU A 279 -21.68 25.06 11.46
CA GLU A 279 -22.47 25.73 10.43
C GLU A 279 -23.20 24.72 9.53
N LEU A 280 -22.53 23.68 9.09
CA LEU A 280 -23.12 22.61 8.27
C LEU A 280 -24.28 21.91 8.99
N LEU A 281 -24.16 21.61 10.28
CA LEU A 281 -25.18 20.93 11.07
C LEU A 281 -26.47 21.76 11.25
N LYS A 282 -26.46 23.06 10.99
CA LYS A 282 -27.67 23.89 10.95
C LYS A 282 -28.53 23.66 9.71
N ILE A 283 -27.97 23.03 8.67
CA ILE A 283 -28.66 22.82 7.39
C ILE A 283 -29.37 21.45 7.43
N LYS A 284 -30.68 21.44 7.13
CA LYS A 284 -31.47 20.21 7.08
C LYS A 284 -30.96 19.25 6.01
N GLY A 285 -30.97 17.96 6.32
CA GLY A 285 -30.46 16.92 5.44
C GLY A 285 -28.97 16.61 5.64
N ILE A 286 -28.18 17.52 6.22
CA ILE A 286 -26.78 17.26 6.54
C ILE A 286 -26.68 16.21 7.67
N MET A 287 -25.83 15.23 7.44
CA MET A 287 -25.33 14.31 8.45
C MET A 287 -23.78 14.28 8.41
N ILE A 288 -23.18 14.14 9.58
CA ILE A 288 -21.73 14.08 9.73
C ILE A 288 -21.38 12.83 10.54
N SER A 289 -20.51 12.00 9.98
CA SER A 289 -19.98 10.79 10.64
C SER A 289 -18.47 10.85 10.79
N ASP A 290 -17.94 10.05 11.70
CA ASP A 290 -16.50 9.86 11.85
C ASP A 290 -15.97 8.94 10.75
N ILE A 291 -14.81 9.30 10.19
CA ILE A 291 -14.10 8.47 9.22
C ILE A 291 -12.61 8.41 9.56
N LYS A 292 -11.97 7.25 9.33
CA LYS A 292 -10.52 7.12 9.42
C LYS A 292 -9.87 7.77 8.20
N VAL A 293 -8.80 8.51 8.41
CA VAL A 293 -7.97 9.12 7.36
C VAL A 293 -6.51 9.13 7.79
N ARG A 294 -5.61 9.23 6.83
CA ARG A 294 -4.20 9.51 7.10
C ARG A 294 -4.04 10.98 7.53
N VAL A 295 -3.30 11.23 8.60
CA VAL A 295 -3.07 12.57 9.16
C VAL A 295 -1.57 12.87 9.22
N TYR A 296 -1.20 14.08 8.78
CA TYR A 296 0.15 14.61 8.74
C TYR A 296 0.22 15.85 9.66
N PRO A 297 0.65 15.69 10.93
CA PRO A 297 0.60 16.76 11.94
C PRO A 297 1.42 18.01 11.57
N TYR A 298 2.51 17.84 10.83
CA TYR A 298 3.42 18.93 10.45
C TYR A 298 3.11 19.54 9.08
N LYS A 299 1.99 19.13 8.46
CA LYS A 299 1.43 19.75 7.25
C LYS A 299 2.50 19.97 6.17
N GLU A 300 2.64 21.23 5.70
CA GLU A 300 3.56 21.62 4.61
C GLU A 300 5.03 21.32 4.94
N ALA A 301 5.44 21.41 6.20
CA ALA A 301 6.84 21.24 6.60
C ALA A 301 7.42 19.85 6.31
N THR A 302 6.56 18.82 6.23
CA THR A 302 6.99 17.44 5.98
C THR A 302 6.44 16.85 4.68
N SER A 303 5.48 17.51 4.01
CA SER A 303 4.70 16.89 2.93
C SER A 303 5.53 16.46 1.72
N ILE A 304 6.55 17.22 1.32
CA ILE A 304 7.44 16.79 0.23
C ILE A 304 8.23 15.52 0.61
N LEU A 305 8.64 15.41 1.88
CA LEU A 305 9.36 14.24 2.39
C LEU A 305 8.42 13.04 2.56
N THR A 306 7.32 13.24 3.29
CA THR A 306 6.39 12.15 3.59
C THR A 306 5.58 11.71 2.38
N GLY A 307 5.25 12.64 1.50
CA GLY A 307 4.24 12.43 0.47
C GLY A 307 2.84 12.38 1.08
N TYR A 308 1.94 11.69 0.42
CA TYR A 308 0.55 11.53 0.83
C TYR A 308 -0.02 10.18 0.40
N VAL A 309 -1.16 9.83 1.00
CA VAL A 309 -1.93 8.61 0.73
C VAL A 309 -3.26 8.96 0.07
N GLN A 310 -3.64 8.19 -0.93
CA GLN A 310 -4.97 8.23 -1.53
C GLN A 310 -5.50 6.80 -1.66
N GLU A 311 -6.72 6.54 -1.20
CA GLU A 311 -7.34 5.20 -1.20
C GLU A 311 -6.46 4.11 -0.57
N ASN A 312 -5.77 4.44 0.52
CA ASN A 312 -4.79 3.61 1.24
C ASN A 312 -3.51 3.25 0.46
N ASP A 313 -3.25 3.88 -0.67
CA ASP A 313 -1.99 3.74 -1.41
C ASP A 313 -1.13 5.01 -1.28
N GLY A 314 0.14 4.83 -0.96
CA GLY A 314 1.13 5.92 -0.96
C GLY A 314 1.37 6.42 -2.39
N LYS A 315 1.25 7.73 -2.61
CA LYS A 315 1.35 8.34 -3.95
C LYS A 315 2.64 9.12 -4.14
N ALA A 316 3.32 9.51 -3.07
CA ALA A 316 4.57 10.27 -3.12
C ALA A 316 5.43 10.02 -1.88
N GLY A 317 6.69 10.45 -1.89
CA GLY A 317 7.61 10.48 -0.76
C GLY A 317 7.80 9.14 -0.06
N ILE A 318 7.94 9.17 1.26
CA ILE A 318 8.07 7.98 2.12
C ILE A 318 6.84 7.08 2.04
N GLU A 319 5.65 7.66 1.95
CA GLU A 319 4.40 6.90 1.81
C GLU A 319 4.39 6.01 0.55
N TYR A 320 4.96 6.49 -0.56
CA TYR A 320 5.13 5.70 -1.78
C TYR A 320 6.30 4.72 -1.69
N ALA A 321 7.47 5.20 -1.26
CA ALA A 321 8.70 4.41 -1.25
C ALA A 321 8.60 3.17 -0.32
N PHE A 322 7.82 3.26 0.75
CA PHE A 322 7.60 2.20 1.73
C PHE A 322 6.15 1.71 1.75
N ASN A 323 5.41 1.90 0.65
CA ASN A 323 3.99 1.57 0.60
C ASN A 323 3.70 0.13 1.03
N ASP A 324 4.46 -0.85 0.52
CA ASP A 324 4.24 -2.28 0.81
C ASP A 324 4.43 -2.63 2.30
N LYS A 325 5.33 -1.91 3.00
CA LYS A 325 5.52 -2.06 4.44
C LYS A 325 4.40 -1.37 5.22
N LEU A 326 4.11 -0.12 4.84
CA LEU A 326 3.16 0.72 5.55
C LEU A 326 1.71 0.26 5.39
N LYS A 327 1.30 -0.23 4.21
CA LYS A 327 -0.09 -0.52 3.87
C LYS A 327 -0.69 -1.69 4.65
N GLY A 328 0.12 -2.71 4.97
CA GLY A 328 -0.39 -3.96 5.53
C GLY A 328 -1.20 -4.78 4.52
N HIS A 329 -1.94 -5.75 5.02
CA HIS A 329 -2.80 -6.62 4.22
C HIS A 329 -4.17 -6.75 4.90
N ASP A 330 -5.21 -6.44 4.16
CA ASP A 330 -6.59 -6.60 4.63
C ASP A 330 -6.87 -8.07 4.95
N GLY A 331 -7.54 -8.29 6.06
CA GLY A 331 -8.17 -9.57 6.38
C GLY A 331 -9.50 -9.71 5.67
N GLU A 332 -10.03 -10.91 5.68
CA GLU A 332 -11.31 -11.20 5.08
C GLU A 332 -12.00 -12.35 5.81
N GLU A 333 -13.30 -12.25 5.95
CA GLU A 333 -14.11 -13.29 6.57
C GLU A 333 -15.28 -13.65 5.67
N ILE A 334 -15.44 -14.95 5.38
CA ILE A 334 -16.60 -15.53 4.73
C ILE A 334 -17.43 -16.24 5.81
N TYR A 335 -18.70 -15.91 5.90
CA TYR A 335 -19.60 -16.39 6.96
C TYR A 335 -21.03 -16.58 6.49
N ILE A 336 -21.78 -17.39 7.25
CA ILE A 336 -23.21 -17.65 7.02
C ILE A 336 -24.03 -16.68 7.88
N THR A 337 -25.10 -16.13 7.31
CA THR A 337 -26.12 -15.36 8.03
C THR A 337 -27.49 -16.00 7.91
N ASP A 338 -28.38 -15.71 8.89
CA ASP A 338 -29.82 -15.93 8.77
C ASP A 338 -30.49 -14.89 7.84
N ASP A 339 -31.83 -14.99 7.72
CA ASP A 339 -32.62 -14.05 6.93
C ASP A 339 -32.58 -12.62 7.47
N ASP A 340 -32.44 -12.45 8.78
CA ASP A 340 -32.30 -11.15 9.44
C ASP A 340 -30.90 -10.53 9.29
N GLY A 341 -29.97 -11.25 8.65
CA GLY A 341 -28.59 -10.82 8.46
C GLY A 341 -27.69 -11.05 9.67
N ARG A 342 -28.16 -11.78 10.72
CA ARG A 342 -27.33 -12.11 11.87
C ARG A 342 -26.35 -13.21 11.49
N LYS A 343 -25.10 -13.04 11.91
CA LYS A 343 -24.06 -14.03 11.67
C LYS A 343 -24.30 -15.30 12.50
N ILE A 344 -24.33 -16.44 11.81
CA ILE A 344 -24.49 -17.78 12.40
C ILE A 344 -23.13 -18.44 12.60
N LYS A 345 -22.31 -18.50 11.52
CA LYS A 345 -21.07 -19.27 11.52
C LYS A 345 -20.05 -18.67 10.56
N THR A 346 -18.78 -18.61 10.98
CA THR A 346 -17.65 -18.33 10.09
C THR A 346 -17.29 -19.58 9.30
N ILE A 347 -17.18 -19.47 7.99
CA ILE A 347 -16.71 -20.52 7.08
C ILE A 347 -15.19 -20.53 7.04
N ILE A 348 -14.60 -19.38 6.70
CA ILE A 348 -13.16 -19.18 6.64
C ILE A 348 -12.83 -17.72 6.95
N LYS A 349 -11.67 -17.50 7.56
CA LYS A 349 -11.17 -16.16 7.87
C LYS A 349 -9.68 -16.09 7.54
N ARG A 350 -9.32 -15.07 6.79
CA ARG A 350 -7.94 -14.60 6.64
C ARG A 350 -7.70 -13.45 7.61
N ASP A 351 -6.74 -13.61 8.50
CA ASP A 351 -6.45 -12.57 9.49
C ASP A 351 -5.86 -11.33 8.83
N VAL A 352 -6.21 -10.17 9.38
CA VAL A 352 -5.63 -8.87 9.01
C VAL A 352 -4.18 -8.82 9.46
N LYS A 353 -3.31 -8.26 8.60
CA LYS A 353 -1.94 -7.92 8.95
C LYS A 353 -1.76 -6.41 8.82
N ASN A 354 -1.64 -5.72 9.94
CA ASN A 354 -1.40 -4.28 9.95
C ASN A 354 -0.04 -3.95 9.33
N GLY A 355 0.08 -2.72 8.82
CA GLY A 355 1.34 -2.21 8.29
C GLY A 355 2.39 -2.05 9.38
N GLU A 356 3.65 -2.03 8.95
CA GLU A 356 4.81 -1.85 9.82
C GLU A 356 5.09 -0.35 9.99
N ASP A 357 5.48 0.04 11.19
CA ASP A 357 5.90 1.41 11.48
C ASP A 357 7.27 1.71 10.85
N ILE A 358 7.48 2.96 10.45
CA ILE A 358 8.74 3.45 9.87
C ILE A 358 9.32 4.51 10.79
N HIS A 359 10.59 4.35 11.15
CA HIS A 359 11.37 5.33 11.90
C HIS A 359 12.39 5.98 10.98
N LEU A 360 12.34 7.31 10.86
CA LEU A 360 13.25 8.12 10.06
C LEU A 360 14.40 8.63 10.91
N THR A 361 15.51 9.00 10.26
CA THR A 361 16.61 9.75 10.90
C THR A 361 16.30 11.23 11.10
N ILE A 362 15.20 11.70 10.53
CA ILE A 362 14.73 13.08 10.61
C ILE A 362 14.44 13.48 12.06
N ASP A 363 14.89 14.66 12.47
CA ASP A 363 14.43 15.40 13.64
C ASP A 363 13.36 16.38 13.17
N VAL A 364 12.11 16.10 13.50
CA VAL A 364 10.98 16.88 12.96
C VAL A 364 10.94 18.31 13.52
N GLN A 365 11.53 18.55 14.68
CA GLN A 365 11.61 19.91 15.23
C GLN A 365 12.60 20.76 14.42
N THR A 366 13.75 20.16 14.06
CA THR A 366 14.72 20.79 13.14
C THR A 366 14.10 20.99 11.75
N GLN A 367 13.41 19.99 11.21
CA GLN A 367 12.67 20.06 9.94
C GLN A 367 11.69 21.25 9.94
N ASN A 368 10.86 21.35 10.99
CA ASN A 368 9.85 22.40 11.09
C ASN A 368 10.48 23.80 11.25
N LYS A 369 11.53 23.92 12.06
CA LYS A 369 12.26 25.22 12.21
C LYS A 369 12.86 25.68 10.89
N LEU A 370 13.50 24.79 10.15
CA LEU A 370 14.05 25.10 8.83
C LEU A 370 12.95 25.47 7.85
N TYR A 371 11.83 24.75 7.83
CA TYR A 371 10.68 25.09 6.99
C TYR A 371 10.18 26.51 7.27
N GLU A 372 9.97 26.88 8.53
CA GLU A 372 9.51 28.21 8.93
C GLU A 372 10.44 29.34 8.49
N GLN A 373 11.75 29.07 8.35
CA GLN A 373 12.71 30.06 7.84
C GLN A 373 12.62 30.28 6.33
N PHE A 374 12.21 29.25 5.58
CA PHE A 374 12.21 29.25 4.11
C PHE A 374 10.82 29.28 3.48
N LYS A 375 9.73 29.15 4.27
CA LYS A 375 8.37 28.91 3.74
C LYS A 375 7.88 29.92 2.71
N ASP A 376 8.39 31.15 2.76
CA ASP A 376 8.02 32.24 1.86
C ASP A 376 8.92 32.31 0.61
N ASP A 377 10.02 31.55 0.60
CA ASP A 377 11.02 31.51 -0.47
C ASP A 377 10.90 30.26 -1.34
N GLU A 378 11.52 30.30 -2.52
CA GLU A 378 11.76 29.11 -3.34
C GLU A 378 13.14 28.55 -3.01
N GLY A 379 13.18 27.49 -2.19
CA GLY A 379 14.45 27.00 -1.67
C GLY A 379 14.46 25.56 -1.24
N THR A 380 15.64 25.09 -0.86
CA THR A 380 15.84 23.78 -0.24
C THR A 380 16.92 23.85 0.82
N SER A 381 16.75 23.08 1.89
CA SER A 381 17.74 22.90 2.93
C SER A 381 17.82 21.45 3.36
N VAL A 382 19.06 20.94 3.51
CA VAL A 382 19.32 19.59 4.01
C VAL A 382 20.29 19.70 5.18
N ALA A 383 19.91 19.17 6.34
CA ALA A 383 20.76 19.06 7.51
C ALA A 383 21.25 17.63 7.67
N ILE A 384 22.58 17.45 7.78
CA ILE A 384 23.22 16.14 7.87
C ILE A 384 24.10 16.11 9.12
N ASN A 385 24.02 15.01 9.88
CA ASN A 385 24.98 14.72 10.94
C ASN A 385 26.32 14.29 10.29
N TYR A 386 27.31 15.13 10.38
CA TYR A 386 28.62 14.89 9.71
C TYR A 386 29.38 13.66 10.28
N ASN A 387 29.07 13.22 11.50
CA ASN A 387 29.73 12.05 12.09
C ASN A 387 29.09 10.73 11.65
N THR A 388 27.77 10.71 11.41
CA THR A 388 27.01 9.48 11.12
C THR A 388 26.51 9.41 9.69
N GLY A 389 26.46 10.55 8.99
CA GLY A 389 25.84 10.67 7.67
C GLY A 389 24.31 10.68 7.70
N GLU A 390 23.68 10.65 8.89
CA GLU A 390 22.22 10.68 9.02
C GLU A 390 21.64 12.02 8.57
N ILE A 391 20.59 11.96 7.77
CA ILE A 391 19.83 13.15 7.36
C ILE A 391 18.89 13.54 8.48
N LEU A 392 19.08 14.72 9.06
CA LEU A 392 18.28 15.26 10.16
C LEU A 392 17.11 16.10 9.70
N ALA A 393 17.20 16.74 8.54
CA ALA A 393 16.12 17.49 7.92
C ALA A 393 16.30 17.56 6.40
N MET A 394 15.16 17.60 5.67
CA MET A 394 15.09 17.78 4.22
C MET A 394 13.91 18.68 3.90
N VAL A 395 14.15 19.96 3.68
CA VAL A 395 13.12 20.97 3.42
C VAL A 395 13.12 21.35 1.95
N SER A 396 11.93 21.46 1.37
CA SER A 396 11.72 22.03 0.03
C SER A 396 10.54 22.99 0.09
N THR A 397 10.73 24.23 -0.35
CA THR A 397 9.73 25.29 -0.29
C THR A 397 9.54 25.99 -1.65
N PRO A 398 8.32 26.48 -1.96
CA PRO A 398 7.10 26.22 -1.21
C PRO A 398 6.72 24.74 -1.23
N SER A 399 5.78 24.36 -0.37
CA SER A 399 5.29 22.99 -0.23
C SER A 399 3.74 22.99 -0.28
N TYR A 400 3.15 21.83 -0.08
CA TYR A 400 1.71 21.61 -0.04
C TYR A 400 1.30 20.91 1.26
N ASN A 401 0.01 20.96 1.62
CA ASN A 401 -0.49 20.24 2.78
C ASN A 401 -0.93 18.82 2.37
N ALA A 402 -0.24 17.79 2.85
CA ALA A 402 -0.57 16.39 2.55
C ALA A 402 -1.97 15.99 3.06
N ASN A 403 -2.50 16.67 4.11
CA ASN A 403 -3.85 16.41 4.59
C ASN A 403 -4.93 16.74 3.55
N ASP A 404 -4.71 17.73 2.66
CA ASP A 404 -5.66 18.06 1.59
C ASP A 404 -5.93 16.83 0.70
N PHE A 405 -4.90 16.03 0.41
CA PHE A 405 -5.02 14.83 -0.40
C PHE A 405 -5.74 13.70 0.35
N SER A 406 -5.45 13.51 1.63
CA SER A 406 -6.12 12.50 2.47
C SER A 406 -7.61 12.79 2.65
N LEU A 407 -7.98 14.06 2.70
CA LEU A 407 -9.37 14.52 2.81
C LEU A 407 -10.10 14.54 1.46
N GLY A 408 -9.37 14.37 0.35
CA GLY A 408 -9.89 14.52 -1.01
C GLY A 408 -9.76 15.96 -1.49
N ILE A 409 -8.62 16.26 -2.12
CA ILE A 409 -8.31 17.59 -2.65
C ILE A 409 -9.38 18.03 -3.67
N SER A 410 -9.83 19.29 -3.56
CA SER A 410 -10.75 19.86 -4.54
C SER A 410 -10.03 20.12 -5.87
N GLU A 411 -10.78 20.09 -6.98
CA GLU A 411 -10.25 20.41 -8.31
C GLU A 411 -9.61 21.79 -8.36
N GLU A 412 -10.25 22.78 -7.72
CA GLU A 412 -9.73 24.15 -7.64
C GLU A 412 -8.38 24.21 -6.91
N LYS A 413 -8.26 23.58 -5.74
CA LYS A 413 -7.01 23.52 -4.97
C LYS A 413 -5.92 22.79 -5.74
N TRP A 414 -6.28 21.67 -6.39
CA TRP A 414 -5.34 20.91 -7.22
C TRP A 414 -4.80 21.74 -8.39
N GLU A 415 -5.68 22.42 -9.15
CA GLU A 415 -5.26 23.30 -10.25
C GLU A 415 -4.44 24.50 -9.74
N SER A 416 -4.75 25.05 -8.56
CA SER A 416 -3.93 26.07 -7.92
C SER A 416 -2.51 25.59 -7.64
N LEU A 417 -2.34 24.38 -7.06
CA LEU A 417 -1.02 23.81 -6.79
C LEU A 417 -0.25 23.48 -8.07
N LYS A 418 -0.92 22.93 -9.07
CA LYS A 418 -0.33 22.51 -10.35
C LYS A 418 0.15 23.72 -11.17
N ASN A 419 -0.61 24.81 -11.16
CA ASN A 419 -0.34 26.01 -11.94
C ASN A 419 0.49 27.07 -11.19
N ASP A 420 0.82 26.86 -9.91
CA ASP A 420 1.70 27.75 -9.15
C ASP A 420 3.10 27.74 -9.78
N LYS A 421 3.55 28.92 -10.26
CA LYS A 421 4.87 29.10 -10.88
C LYS A 421 6.01 28.70 -9.95
N ARG A 422 5.81 28.79 -8.64
CA ARG A 422 6.77 28.39 -7.61
C ARG A 422 6.83 26.88 -7.38
N LYS A 423 6.03 26.08 -8.11
CA LYS A 423 6.07 24.61 -8.13
C LYS A 423 6.07 23.97 -6.73
N PRO A 424 5.02 24.12 -5.91
CA PRO A 424 4.98 23.57 -4.54
C PRO A 424 5.00 22.03 -4.48
N LEU A 425 4.72 21.34 -5.57
CA LEU A 425 4.79 19.88 -5.67
C LEU A 425 6.19 19.37 -6.02
N TYR A 426 7.14 20.26 -6.32
CA TYR A 426 8.47 19.90 -6.78
C TYR A 426 9.44 19.69 -5.62
N SER A 427 10.11 18.52 -5.61
CA SER A 427 11.12 18.18 -4.61
C SER A 427 12.47 18.80 -4.97
N ARG A 428 12.78 19.97 -4.40
CA ARG A 428 14.00 20.72 -4.71
C ARG A 428 15.28 20.07 -4.20
N TYR A 429 15.23 19.30 -3.13
CA TYR A 429 16.42 18.60 -2.63
C TYR A 429 16.83 17.38 -3.49
N LEU A 430 16.00 16.97 -4.46
CA LEU A 430 16.37 15.98 -5.48
C LEU A 430 16.91 16.62 -6.76
N ALA A 431 16.88 17.95 -6.85
CA ALA A 431 17.35 18.67 -8.03
C ALA A 431 18.86 18.92 -7.97
N THR A 432 19.44 19.07 -9.15
CA THR A 432 20.85 19.44 -9.29
C THR A 432 20.99 20.94 -9.45
N TYR A 433 21.84 21.55 -8.63
CA TYR A 433 22.11 22.99 -8.64
C TYR A 433 23.58 23.25 -8.93
N THR A 434 23.87 24.38 -9.56
CA THR A 434 25.23 24.88 -9.67
C THR A 434 25.70 25.36 -8.30
N PRO A 435 26.76 24.77 -7.71
CA PRO A 435 27.14 25.06 -6.33
C PRO A 435 27.70 26.49 -6.12
N GLY A 436 28.16 27.14 -7.18
CA GLY A 436 28.75 28.46 -7.07
C GLY A 436 29.95 28.49 -6.12
N SER A 437 30.09 29.57 -5.36
CA SER A 437 31.21 29.77 -4.44
C SER A 437 31.28 28.80 -3.26
N THR A 438 30.20 28.07 -2.96
CA THR A 438 30.22 26.99 -1.93
C THR A 438 31.12 25.81 -2.32
N PHE A 439 31.51 25.73 -3.59
CA PHE A 439 32.44 24.71 -4.09
C PHE A 439 33.93 25.05 -3.82
N LYS A 440 34.24 26.32 -3.53
CA LYS A 440 35.60 26.79 -3.32
C LYS A 440 36.35 26.11 -2.18
N PRO A 441 35.77 25.92 -0.99
CA PRO A 441 36.43 25.15 0.08
C PRO A 441 36.82 23.73 -0.34
N ILE A 442 35.99 23.07 -1.18
CA ILE A 442 36.24 21.71 -1.68
C ILE A 442 37.49 21.73 -2.58
N VAL A 443 37.59 22.70 -3.51
CA VAL A 443 38.78 22.88 -4.37
C VAL A 443 40.02 23.17 -3.54
N GLY A 444 39.90 24.02 -2.50
CA GLY A 444 40.96 24.32 -1.55
C GLY A 444 41.44 23.06 -0.82
N ALA A 445 40.51 22.26 -0.27
CA ALA A 445 40.82 21.01 0.42
C ALA A 445 41.55 20.00 -0.51
N ILE A 446 41.04 19.80 -1.73
CA ILE A 446 41.70 18.94 -2.74
C ILE A 446 43.15 19.42 -3.01
N GLY A 447 43.34 20.73 -3.15
CA GLY A 447 44.65 21.31 -3.42
C GLY A 447 45.66 21.04 -2.31
N ILE A 448 45.24 21.25 -1.05
CA ILE A 448 46.09 21.06 0.13
C ILE A 448 46.35 19.57 0.41
N ASN A 449 45.30 18.77 0.49
CA ASN A 449 45.43 17.36 0.87
C ASN A 449 46.26 16.53 -0.09
N ASN A 450 46.33 16.94 -1.36
CA ASN A 450 47.11 16.27 -2.38
C ASN A 450 48.42 17.00 -2.70
N ASN A 451 48.82 18.02 -1.92
CA ASN A 451 50.05 18.79 -2.08
C ASN A 451 50.20 19.47 -3.46
N TYR A 452 49.08 19.85 -4.10
CA TYR A 452 49.17 20.65 -5.34
C TYR A 452 49.57 22.09 -5.06
N PHE A 453 49.22 22.61 -3.88
CA PHE A 453 49.63 23.90 -3.34
C PHE A 453 49.49 23.93 -1.81
N SER A 454 50.16 24.90 -1.18
CA SER A 454 50.02 25.20 0.24
C SER A 454 48.92 26.25 0.49
N ALA A 455 48.31 26.26 1.68
CA ALA A 455 47.37 27.30 2.07
C ALA A 455 47.97 28.71 2.06
N THR A 456 49.27 28.83 2.22
CA THR A 456 50.02 30.07 2.24
C THR A 456 50.55 30.51 0.88
N ASP A 457 50.41 29.66 -0.16
CA ASP A 457 50.87 30.03 -1.51
C ASP A 457 50.12 31.26 -2.02
N ASP A 458 50.87 32.31 -2.39
CA ASP A 458 50.33 33.50 -3.02
C ASP A 458 50.28 33.33 -4.54
N PHE A 459 49.08 33.29 -5.11
CA PHE A 459 48.87 33.17 -6.55
C PHE A 459 48.90 34.53 -7.27
N GLY A 460 49.26 35.58 -6.57
CA GLY A 460 49.38 36.95 -7.08
C GLY A 460 48.05 37.62 -7.38
N ALA A 461 47.95 38.88 -7.06
CA ALA A 461 46.75 39.68 -7.36
C ALA A 461 46.56 39.82 -8.88
N SER A 462 45.36 39.61 -9.36
CA SER A 462 45.00 39.70 -10.78
C SER A 462 43.92 40.77 -11.05
N GLY A 463 43.70 41.63 -10.10
CA GLY A 463 42.63 42.63 -10.15
C GLY A 463 41.25 41.97 -10.18
N THR A 464 40.30 42.61 -10.86
CA THR A 464 38.91 42.08 -10.94
C THR A 464 38.65 41.25 -12.20
N LYS A 465 39.68 41.08 -13.07
CA LYS A 465 39.54 40.38 -14.35
C LYS A 465 40.87 39.69 -14.69
N TRP A 466 40.81 38.42 -15.05
CA TRP A 466 41.97 37.61 -15.39
C TRP A 466 41.64 36.58 -16.46
N GLN A 467 42.61 36.26 -17.30
CA GLN A 467 42.61 35.13 -18.21
C GLN A 467 43.95 34.41 -18.18
N ASN A 468 43.97 33.09 -18.37
CA ASN A 468 45.20 32.31 -18.30
C ASN A 468 46.18 32.67 -19.41
N ASP A 469 45.64 32.73 -20.64
CA ASP A 469 46.41 33.08 -21.82
C ASP A 469 45.52 33.51 -22.99
N LYS A 470 46.09 33.91 -24.10
CA LYS A 470 45.40 34.42 -25.29
C LYS A 470 44.47 33.36 -25.97
N SER A 471 44.66 32.05 -25.68
CA SER A 471 43.80 31.00 -26.23
C SER A 471 42.34 31.12 -25.74
N TRP A 472 42.13 31.75 -24.60
CA TRP A 472 40.83 32.03 -24.03
C TRP A 472 40.04 33.14 -24.78
N LYS A 473 40.69 33.82 -25.73
CA LYS A 473 40.08 34.90 -26.53
C LYS A 473 39.45 35.98 -25.63
N ASN A 474 38.12 36.12 -25.67
CA ASN A 474 37.37 37.11 -24.90
C ASN A 474 36.79 36.53 -23.60
N LEU A 475 37.14 35.29 -23.20
CA LEU A 475 36.70 34.70 -21.95
C LEU A 475 37.63 35.13 -20.81
N TYR A 476 37.04 35.59 -19.74
CA TYR A 476 37.75 36.03 -18.53
C TYR A 476 37.07 35.49 -17.29
N VAL A 477 37.88 35.17 -16.29
CA VAL A 477 37.37 34.98 -14.93
C VAL A 477 37.33 36.34 -14.26
N THR A 478 36.21 36.64 -13.61
CA THR A 478 36.04 37.91 -12.89
C THR A 478 35.78 37.64 -11.41
N THR A 479 36.27 38.53 -10.54
CA THR A 479 35.94 38.56 -9.11
C THR A 479 35.23 39.87 -8.76
N LEU A 480 34.56 39.91 -7.60
CA LEU A 480 33.70 41.05 -7.24
C LEU A 480 34.51 42.29 -6.94
N GLU A 481 35.60 42.16 -6.19
CA GLU A 481 36.42 43.27 -5.72
C GLU A 481 37.92 42.95 -5.70
N LYS A 482 38.74 43.99 -5.59
CA LYS A 482 40.15 43.90 -5.34
C LYS A 482 40.40 43.88 -3.85
N TYR A 483 41.44 43.16 -3.44
CA TYR A 483 41.97 43.23 -2.08
C TYR A 483 43.48 43.38 -2.13
N SER A 484 44.07 43.93 -1.05
CA SER A 484 45.50 44.27 -0.96
C SER A 484 46.35 43.18 -0.32
N GLU A 485 45.71 42.26 0.36
CA GLU A 485 46.32 41.11 1.03
C GLU A 485 46.85 40.10 0.00
N PRO A 486 47.83 39.24 0.37
CA PRO A 486 48.29 38.16 -0.50
C PRO A 486 47.14 37.27 -0.98
N ALA A 487 47.16 36.90 -2.27
CA ALA A 487 46.16 36.00 -2.83
C ALA A 487 46.47 34.55 -2.44
N ASN A 488 46.38 34.26 -1.14
CA ASN A 488 46.44 32.93 -0.53
C ASN A 488 45.05 32.33 -0.32
N LEU A 489 44.97 31.08 0.14
CA LEU A 489 43.71 30.39 0.28
C LEU A 489 42.74 31.07 1.26
N GLU A 490 43.25 31.56 2.40
CA GLU A 490 42.44 32.24 3.40
C GLU A 490 41.73 33.48 2.82
N ASN A 491 42.53 34.39 2.25
CA ASN A 491 42.00 35.61 1.66
C ASN A 491 41.09 35.32 0.45
N ALA A 492 41.45 34.32 -0.36
CA ALA A 492 40.61 33.90 -1.48
C ALA A 492 39.23 33.36 -1.05
N LEU A 493 39.15 32.72 0.11
CA LEU A 493 37.85 32.29 0.70
C LEU A 493 37.10 33.49 1.28
N VAL A 494 37.77 34.38 2.02
CA VAL A 494 37.19 35.59 2.61
C VAL A 494 36.56 36.50 1.54
N TYR A 495 37.31 36.79 0.48
CA TYR A 495 36.86 37.65 -0.61
C TYR A 495 36.12 36.90 -1.74
N SER A 496 35.93 35.62 -1.56
CA SER A 496 35.30 34.74 -2.59
C SER A 496 35.94 34.90 -3.97
N ASP A 497 37.28 34.90 -4.03
CA ASP A 497 38.05 35.22 -5.22
C ASP A 497 37.99 34.11 -6.30
N ASN A 498 37.23 34.36 -7.36
CA ASN A 498 37.13 33.43 -8.48
C ASN A 498 38.42 33.25 -9.24
N ILE A 499 39.29 34.30 -9.28
CA ILE A 499 40.57 34.27 -10.02
C ILE A 499 41.56 33.33 -9.33
N TYR A 500 41.66 33.41 -7.99
CA TYR A 500 42.44 32.48 -7.21
C TYR A 500 42.04 31.02 -7.49
N PHE A 501 40.75 30.73 -7.39
CA PHE A 501 40.25 29.36 -7.58
C PHE A 501 40.32 28.87 -9.01
N ALA A 502 40.29 29.75 -10.02
CA ALA A 502 40.61 29.40 -11.40
C ALA A 502 42.08 28.99 -11.56
N LYS A 503 43.02 29.76 -10.97
CA LYS A 503 44.46 29.43 -10.95
C LYS A 503 44.69 28.12 -10.18
N ALA A 504 44.04 27.92 -9.03
CA ALA A 504 44.11 26.70 -8.23
C ALA A 504 43.62 25.48 -9.03
N ALA A 505 42.49 25.58 -9.72
CA ALA A 505 41.96 24.51 -10.56
C ALA A 505 42.90 24.13 -11.71
N ILE A 506 43.54 25.12 -12.34
CA ILE A 506 44.58 24.88 -13.37
C ILE A 506 45.79 24.17 -12.77
N LYS A 507 46.24 24.59 -11.56
CA LYS A 507 47.39 23.97 -10.86
C LYS A 507 47.12 22.52 -10.45
N ILE A 508 45.87 22.19 -10.02
CA ILE A 508 45.43 20.84 -9.74
C ILE A 508 45.36 20.01 -11.03
N GLY A 509 44.85 20.59 -12.09
CA GLY A 509 44.63 19.95 -13.39
C GLY A 509 43.30 19.17 -13.46
N LYS A 510 42.74 19.10 -14.66
CA LYS A 510 41.41 18.53 -14.94
C LYS A 510 41.25 17.10 -14.43
N GLU A 511 42.19 16.22 -14.76
CA GLU A 511 42.08 14.79 -14.42
C GLU A 511 42.19 14.55 -12.91
N ASN A 512 43.09 15.32 -12.24
CA ASN A 512 43.25 15.24 -10.79
C ASN A 512 42.02 15.78 -10.06
N LEU A 513 41.48 16.92 -10.51
CA LEU A 513 40.25 17.47 -9.91
C LEU A 513 39.10 16.48 -10.02
N LYS A 514 38.88 15.92 -11.23
CA LYS A 514 37.86 14.91 -11.45
C LYS A 514 38.02 13.69 -10.53
N ARG A 515 39.23 13.09 -10.50
CA ARG A 515 39.51 11.91 -9.68
C ARG A 515 39.21 12.15 -8.19
N ASN A 516 39.57 13.33 -7.66
CA ASN A 516 39.36 13.67 -6.25
C ASN A 516 37.91 14.05 -5.93
N LEU A 517 37.09 14.33 -6.93
CA LEU A 517 35.66 14.54 -6.76
C LEU A 517 34.88 13.21 -6.85
N ASP A 518 35.44 12.21 -7.53
CA ASP A 518 34.80 10.88 -7.69
C ASP A 518 35.10 9.95 -6.50
N THR A 519 36.01 10.32 -5.58
CA THR A 519 36.37 9.57 -4.36
C THR A 519 35.69 10.16 -3.12
#